data_954bab48018135413e1ac88788ea4bb5
#
_entry.id   954bab48018135413e1ac88788ea4bb5
#
_cell.length_a   1.000
_cell.length_b   1.000
_cell.length_c   1.000
_cell.angle_alpha   90.00
_cell.angle_beta   90.00
_cell.angle_gamma   90.00
#
_symmetry.space_group_name_H-M   'P 1'
#
loop_
_entity.id
_entity.type
_entity.pdbx_description
1 polymer ?
#
loop_
_entity_poly.entity_id
_entity_poly.type
_entity_poly.pdbx_seq_one_letter_code
_entity_poly.pdbx_strand_id
1 'polypeptide(L)'
;MPPSNAIRLPIDYAKTPAALTLCGVDALALPTDEALMLAWAGGDLRAFEALYGRHRSRLYSFLLRQLRDGPLADEMFQDVWQRVIAARAGWQPEAAFTTWLFRIAHNRLNDHWRAARHRPSAPIDADERVAAITDARTPETQLSEFEQRRQLQLAMEQLPPEQREVLQLRLEQELSLEEIAEITGVGRETVKSRLRYAMDKLRAGLSG
;
A
#
# COMPACT_ATOMS: atom_id res chain seq x y z
N MET A 1 34.65 -3.04 -10.88
CA MET A 1 33.59 -2.07 -10.57
C MET A 1 32.80 -1.78 -11.84
N PRO A 2 31.57 -2.25 -12.02
CA PRO A 2 30.69 -1.77 -13.07
C PRO A 2 29.78 -0.66 -12.53
N PRO A 3 29.34 0.31 -13.35
CA PRO A 3 28.61 1.49 -12.91
C PRO A 3 27.16 1.18 -12.59
N SER A 4 26.70 1.80 -11.51
CA SER A 4 25.31 1.85 -11.07
C SER A 4 24.44 2.50 -12.15
N ASN A 5 23.59 1.72 -12.81
CA ASN A 5 22.64 2.22 -13.80
C ASN A 5 21.31 2.55 -13.08
N ALA A 6 21.26 3.76 -12.51
CA ALA A 6 20.03 4.32 -11.98
C ALA A 6 19.12 4.67 -13.16
N ILE A 7 18.11 3.86 -13.41
CA ILE A 7 17.03 4.18 -14.36
C ILE A 7 16.21 5.33 -13.75
N ARG A 8 16.56 6.56 -14.15
CA ARG A 8 15.71 7.74 -13.98
C ARG A 8 14.57 7.61 -14.97
N LEU A 9 13.35 7.44 -14.47
CA LEU A 9 12.13 7.57 -15.27
C LEU A 9 11.85 9.06 -15.49
N PRO A 10 11.90 9.58 -16.73
CA PRO A 10 11.43 10.91 -17.03
C PRO A 10 9.93 10.84 -17.27
N ILE A 11 9.12 11.31 -16.35
CA ILE A 11 7.69 11.46 -16.56
C ILE A 11 7.36 12.93 -16.54
N ASP A 12 7.24 13.50 -17.75
CA ASP A 12 6.66 14.81 -18.01
C ASP A 12 5.16 14.63 -18.27
N TYR A 13 4.31 15.05 -17.34
CA TYR A 13 2.87 14.84 -17.35
C TYR A 13 2.10 16.01 -17.97
N ALA A 14 2.51 16.49 -19.12
CA ALA A 14 1.71 17.49 -19.83
C ALA A 14 1.70 17.22 -21.32
N LYS A 15 0.84 16.31 -21.79
CA LYS A 15 0.17 16.35 -23.09
C LYS A 15 -0.38 14.98 -23.49
N THR A 16 -1.68 14.80 -23.37
CA THR A 16 -2.42 13.71 -24.03
C THR A 16 -3.26 14.31 -25.13
N PRO A 17 -3.26 13.78 -26.33
CA PRO A 17 -4.45 13.81 -27.18
C PRO A 17 -5.09 12.44 -27.30
N ALA A 18 -6.42 12.46 -27.23
CA ALA A 18 -7.31 11.37 -27.46
C ALA A 18 -7.20 10.84 -28.92
N ALA A 19 -7.32 9.55 -29.07
CA ALA A 19 -8.16 8.84 -30.04
C ALA A 19 -7.77 7.37 -30.10
N LEU A 20 -8.60 6.50 -29.59
CA LEU A 20 -8.59 5.08 -29.91
C LEU A 20 -10.00 4.67 -30.31
N THR A 21 -10.17 4.55 -31.62
CA THR A 21 -11.27 3.79 -32.22
C THR A 21 -11.01 2.31 -31.96
N LEU A 22 -11.75 1.71 -31.03
CA LEU A 22 -11.82 0.26 -30.85
C LEU A 22 -13.17 -0.24 -31.38
N CYS A 23 -13.08 -1.10 -32.38
CA CYS A 23 -14.20 -1.85 -32.95
C CYS A 23 -14.70 -2.87 -31.88
N GLY A 24 -15.94 -2.69 -31.46
CA GLY A 24 -16.92 -3.63 -30.96
C GLY A 24 -16.48 -4.70 -29.97
N VAL A 25 -16.51 -4.39 -28.68
CA VAL A 25 -16.90 -5.26 -27.57
C VAL A 25 -17.26 -4.36 -26.38
N ASP A 26 -18.27 -4.73 -25.59
CA ASP A 26 -18.91 -4.06 -24.48
C ASP A 26 -18.13 -2.88 -23.87
N ALA A 27 -18.46 -1.69 -24.31
CA ALA A 27 -17.89 -0.44 -23.85
C ALA A 27 -18.49 -0.13 -22.49
N LEU A 28 -17.79 -0.48 -21.36
CA LEU A 28 -17.87 0.24 -20.08
C LEU A 28 -17.17 -0.47 -18.89
N ALA A 29 -16.70 -1.70 -19.02
CA ALA A 29 -15.92 -2.31 -17.93
C ALA A 29 -14.43 -1.98 -18.12
N LEU A 30 -13.87 -1.20 -17.18
CA LEU A 30 -12.42 -1.03 -17.12
C LEU A 30 -11.76 -2.41 -16.93
N PRO A 31 -10.64 -2.70 -17.62
CA PRO A 31 -9.97 -4.00 -17.50
C PRO A 31 -9.61 -4.28 -16.04
N THR A 32 -9.76 -5.55 -15.64
CA THR A 32 -9.36 -5.98 -14.27
C THR A 32 -7.84 -5.87 -14.12
N ASP A 33 -7.37 -5.87 -12.87
CA ASP A 33 -5.94 -5.79 -12.58
C ASP A 33 -5.19 -7.03 -13.10
N GLU A 34 -5.83 -8.20 -13.07
CA GLU A 34 -5.30 -9.44 -13.63
C GLU A 34 -5.16 -9.36 -15.14
N ALA A 35 -6.17 -8.80 -15.84
CA ALA A 35 -6.11 -8.57 -17.28
C ALA A 35 -5.00 -7.59 -17.65
N LEU A 36 -4.82 -6.51 -16.86
CA LEU A 36 -3.72 -5.56 -17.05
C LEU A 36 -2.36 -6.22 -16.81
N MET A 37 -2.24 -7.06 -15.79
CA MET A 37 -0.99 -7.77 -15.50
C MET A 37 -0.60 -8.73 -16.61
N LEU A 38 -1.57 -9.49 -17.17
CA LEU A 38 -1.35 -10.39 -18.30
C LEU A 38 -0.97 -9.62 -19.58
N ALA A 39 -1.66 -8.51 -19.86
CA ALA A 39 -1.34 -7.66 -21.02
C ALA A 39 0.09 -7.09 -20.89
N TRP A 40 0.46 -6.64 -19.70
CA TRP A 40 1.83 -6.17 -19.44
C TRP A 40 2.85 -7.30 -19.52
N ALA A 41 2.55 -8.49 -19.05
CA ALA A 41 3.40 -9.67 -19.26
C ALA A 41 3.64 -9.94 -20.75
N GLY A 42 2.63 -9.71 -21.59
CA GLY A 42 2.71 -9.76 -23.06
C GLY A 42 3.44 -8.57 -23.73
N GLY A 43 3.87 -7.55 -22.94
CA GLY A 43 4.65 -6.42 -23.44
C GLY A 43 3.91 -5.09 -23.57
N ASP A 44 2.61 -5.01 -23.17
CA ASP A 44 1.86 -3.76 -23.17
C ASP A 44 2.27 -2.85 -22.00
N LEU A 45 3.04 -1.81 -22.29
CA LEU A 45 3.49 -0.84 -21.28
C LEU A 45 2.36 0.02 -20.72
N ARG A 46 1.29 0.27 -21.51
CA ARG A 46 0.14 1.05 -21.03
C ARG A 46 -0.64 0.28 -19.96
N ALA A 47 -0.67 -1.03 -20.06
CA ALA A 47 -1.25 -1.87 -19.02
C ALA A 47 -0.50 -1.73 -17.70
N PHE A 48 0.84 -1.64 -17.71
CA PHE A 48 1.64 -1.35 -16.52
C PHE A 48 1.35 0.03 -15.95
N GLU A 49 1.31 1.07 -16.80
CA GLU A 49 1.00 2.44 -16.35
C GLU A 49 -0.36 2.51 -15.64
N ALA A 50 -1.38 1.83 -16.20
CA ALA A 50 -2.71 1.76 -15.59
C ALA A 50 -2.67 1.03 -14.23
N LEU A 51 -2.01 -0.12 -14.17
CA LEU A 51 -1.86 -0.92 -12.94
C LEU A 51 -1.11 -0.14 -11.86
N TYR A 52 0.04 0.44 -12.20
CA TYR A 52 0.82 1.29 -11.32
C TYR A 52 0.00 2.49 -10.82
N GLY A 53 -0.71 3.17 -11.72
CA GLY A 53 -1.57 4.31 -11.38
C GLY A 53 -2.65 3.97 -10.37
N ARG A 54 -3.26 2.78 -10.45
CA ARG A 54 -4.29 2.29 -9.52
C ARG A 54 -3.76 2.02 -8.12
N HIS A 55 -2.57 1.43 -8.02
CA HIS A 55 -2.07 0.85 -6.77
C HIS A 55 -1.01 1.69 -6.06
N ARG A 56 -0.31 2.61 -6.75
CA ARG A 56 0.83 3.37 -6.21
C ARG A 56 0.50 4.09 -4.89
N SER A 57 -0.62 4.82 -4.86
CA SER A 57 -0.97 5.63 -3.68
C SER A 57 -1.39 4.77 -2.50
N ARG A 58 -2.14 3.69 -2.76
CA ARG A 58 -2.58 2.73 -1.73
C ARG A 58 -1.39 1.99 -1.12
N LEU A 59 -0.50 1.49 -1.97
CA LEU A 59 0.72 0.80 -1.53
C LEU A 59 1.64 1.72 -0.74
N TYR A 60 1.87 2.94 -1.25
CA TYR A 60 2.73 3.91 -0.56
C TYR A 60 2.17 4.29 0.82
N SER A 61 0.89 4.60 0.90
CA SER A 61 0.23 4.93 2.18
C SER A 61 0.30 3.78 3.17
N PHE A 62 0.12 2.54 2.71
CA PHE A 62 0.28 1.36 3.55
C PHE A 62 1.68 1.25 4.13
N LEU A 63 2.73 1.34 3.29
CA LEU A 63 4.12 1.27 3.71
C LEU A 63 4.49 2.39 4.67
N LEU A 64 4.11 3.64 4.36
CA LEU A 64 4.39 4.81 5.19
C LEU A 64 3.79 4.67 6.59
N ARG A 65 2.55 4.17 6.70
CA ARG A 65 1.92 3.96 8.00
C ARG A 65 2.52 2.80 8.79
N GLN A 66 3.06 1.78 8.12
CA GLN A 66 3.76 0.69 8.79
C GLN A 66 5.13 1.13 9.30
N LEU A 67 5.89 1.86 8.49
CA LEU A 67 7.30 2.21 8.76
C LEU A 67 7.43 3.51 9.56
N ARG A 68 6.52 4.50 9.36
CA ARG A 68 6.57 5.85 9.94
C ARG A 68 7.85 6.62 9.60
N ASP A 69 8.50 6.23 8.55
CA ASP A 69 9.75 6.79 8.03
C ASP A 69 9.58 6.97 6.53
N GLY A 70 9.54 8.23 6.07
CA GLY A 70 9.30 8.56 4.68
C GLY A 70 10.40 8.01 3.75
N PRO A 71 11.67 8.32 3.98
CA PRO A 71 12.80 7.77 3.23
C PRO A 71 12.78 6.24 3.13
N LEU A 72 12.51 5.55 4.24
CA LEU A 72 12.42 4.09 4.27
C LEU A 72 11.19 3.58 3.52
N ALA A 73 10.06 4.29 3.59
CA ALA A 73 8.87 3.97 2.82
C ALA A 73 9.11 4.12 1.32
N ASP A 74 9.87 5.15 0.88
CA ASP A 74 10.27 5.35 -0.51
C ASP A 74 11.15 4.20 -1.02
N GLU A 75 12.15 3.79 -0.23
CA GLU A 75 13.02 2.65 -0.55
C GLU A 75 12.19 1.36 -0.67
N MET A 76 11.35 1.09 0.31
CA MET A 76 10.52 -0.11 0.35
C MET A 76 9.52 -0.15 -0.80
N PHE A 77 8.91 0.98 -1.14
CA PHE A 77 7.99 1.13 -2.27
C PHE A 77 8.68 0.80 -3.59
N GLN A 78 9.88 1.32 -3.81
CA GLN A 78 10.66 1.02 -5.01
C GLN A 78 11.02 -0.49 -5.08
N ASP A 79 11.44 -1.08 -3.96
CA ASP A 79 11.80 -2.50 -3.91
C ASP A 79 10.59 -3.42 -4.18
N VAL A 80 9.41 -3.09 -3.66
CA VAL A 80 8.18 -3.83 -3.97
C VAL A 80 7.88 -3.79 -5.47
N TRP A 81 7.93 -2.61 -6.11
CA TRP A 81 7.69 -2.50 -7.55
C TRP A 81 8.78 -3.18 -8.38
N GLN A 82 10.03 -3.16 -7.97
CA GLN A 82 11.11 -3.92 -8.63
C GLN A 82 10.80 -5.43 -8.61
N ARG A 83 10.28 -5.96 -7.50
CA ARG A 83 9.88 -7.37 -7.39
C ARG A 83 8.68 -7.70 -8.26
N VAL A 84 7.69 -6.80 -8.34
CA VAL A 84 6.56 -6.91 -9.29
C VAL A 84 7.06 -6.98 -10.73
N ILE A 85 8.00 -6.10 -11.10
CA ILE A 85 8.60 -6.08 -12.44
C ILE A 85 9.37 -7.37 -12.73
N ALA A 86 10.16 -7.85 -11.77
CA ALA A 86 10.94 -9.07 -11.92
C ALA A 86 10.06 -10.33 -12.07
N ALA A 87 8.93 -10.37 -11.37
CA ALA A 87 7.99 -11.49 -11.39
C ALA A 87 7.05 -11.50 -12.62
N ARG A 88 7.06 -10.42 -13.43
CA ARG A 88 6.12 -10.21 -14.55
C ARG A 88 5.98 -11.40 -15.48
N ALA A 89 7.10 -11.96 -15.93
CA ALA A 89 7.11 -13.01 -16.97
C ALA A 89 6.55 -14.36 -16.49
N GLY A 90 6.61 -14.64 -15.21
CA GLY A 90 6.14 -15.89 -14.60
C GLY A 90 4.85 -15.75 -13.80
N TRP A 91 4.23 -14.55 -13.80
CA TRP A 91 3.04 -14.32 -13.00
C TRP A 91 1.83 -15.10 -13.54
N GLN A 92 1.10 -15.72 -12.64
CA GLN A 92 -0.15 -16.44 -12.92
C GLN A 92 -1.27 -15.87 -12.02
N PRO A 93 -2.52 -15.75 -12.52
CA PRO A 93 -3.65 -15.21 -11.78
C PRO A 93 -4.22 -16.25 -10.78
N GLU A 94 -3.39 -16.77 -9.88
CA GLU A 94 -3.80 -17.70 -8.82
C GLU A 94 -4.56 -17.01 -7.68
N ALA A 95 -4.31 -15.71 -7.50
CA ALA A 95 -4.99 -14.84 -6.54
C ALA A 95 -5.23 -13.47 -7.18
N ALA A 96 -6.08 -12.64 -6.56
CA ALA A 96 -6.26 -11.26 -6.98
C ALA A 96 -4.91 -10.52 -6.99
N PHE A 97 -4.68 -9.68 -8.00
CA PHE A 97 -3.44 -8.91 -8.12
C PHE A 97 -3.15 -8.10 -6.85
N THR A 98 -4.18 -7.50 -6.25
CA THR A 98 -4.06 -6.74 -4.99
C THR A 98 -3.53 -7.62 -3.87
N THR A 99 -4.07 -8.83 -3.68
CA THR A 99 -3.61 -9.79 -2.66
C THR A 99 -2.14 -10.14 -2.86
N TRP A 100 -1.76 -10.44 -4.10
CA TRP A 100 -0.37 -10.76 -4.45
C TRP A 100 0.57 -9.57 -4.22
N LEU A 101 0.19 -8.34 -4.61
CA LEU A 101 0.98 -7.12 -4.41
C LEU A 101 1.23 -6.86 -2.92
N PHE A 102 0.17 -6.92 -2.09
CA PHE A 102 0.30 -6.69 -0.65
C PHE A 102 1.03 -7.82 0.07
N ARG A 103 1.01 -9.06 -0.46
CA ARG A 103 1.86 -10.15 0.04
C ARG A 103 3.34 -9.86 -0.18
N ILE A 104 3.73 -9.29 -1.33
CA ILE A 104 5.11 -8.83 -1.56
C ILE A 104 5.49 -7.74 -0.54
N ALA A 105 4.61 -6.74 -0.34
CA ALA A 105 4.85 -5.66 0.62
C ALA A 105 4.98 -6.18 2.06
N HIS A 106 4.08 -7.05 2.50
CA HIS A 106 4.13 -7.72 3.81
C HIS A 106 5.45 -8.48 4.03
N ASN A 107 5.86 -9.28 3.06
CA ASN A 107 7.11 -10.03 3.14
C ASN A 107 8.32 -9.10 3.29
N ARG A 108 8.33 -7.98 2.55
CA ARG A 108 9.42 -6.98 2.65
C ARG A 108 9.43 -6.27 4.01
N LEU A 109 8.28 -5.92 4.55
CA LEU A 109 8.16 -5.38 5.91
C LEU A 109 8.69 -6.37 6.95
N ASN A 110 8.31 -7.64 6.85
CA ASN A 110 8.78 -8.67 7.76
C ASN A 110 10.28 -8.88 7.68
N ASP A 111 10.86 -8.88 6.50
CA ASP A 111 12.31 -8.96 6.31
C ASP A 111 13.02 -7.78 6.96
N HIS A 112 12.49 -6.57 6.79
CA HIS A 112 13.01 -5.36 7.43
C HIS A 112 12.97 -5.47 8.96
N TRP A 113 11.82 -5.83 9.54
CA TRP A 113 11.68 -5.97 10.99
C TRP A 113 12.56 -7.09 11.55
N ARG A 114 12.72 -8.18 10.81
CA ARG A 114 13.64 -9.26 11.20
C ARG A 114 15.09 -8.78 11.20
N ALA A 115 15.51 -8.05 10.17
CA ALA A 115 16.85 -7.47 10.11
C ALA A 115 17.08 -6.42 11.23
N ALA A 116 16.08 -5.58 11.53
CA ALA A 116 16.16 -4.59 12.59
C ALA A 116 16.32 -5.22 13.98
N ARG A 117 15.66 -6.35 14.25
CA ARG A 117 15.82 -7.08 15.53
C ARG A 117 17.22 -7.65 15.74
N HIS A 118 17.97 -7.89 14.67
CA HIS A 118 19.35 -8.41 14.72
C HIS A 118 20.41 -7.31 14.72
N ARG A 119 20.03 -6.03 14.59
CA ARG A 119 20.95 -4.90 14.75
C ARG A 119 20.92 -4.44 16.21
N PRO A 120 22.08 -4.19 16.86
CA PRO A 120 22.11 -3.54 18.18
C PRO A 120 21.45 -2.16 18.05
N SER A 121 20.49 -1.89 18.92
CA SER A 121 19.64 -0.70 18.87
C SER A 121 20.47 0.58 18.95
N ALA A 122 20.47 1.37 17.86
CA ALA A 122 20.62 2.81 18.00
C ALA A 122 19.22 3.38 18.30
N PRO A 123 19.07 4.38 19.20
CA PRO A 123 17.78 5.02 19.45
C PRO A 123 17.28 5.67 18.15
N ILE A 124 16.11 5.28 17.70
CA ILE A 124 15.44 5.94 16.59
C ILE A 124 14.71 7.13 17.20
N ASP A 125 15.27 8.32 17.06
CA ASP A 125 14.52 9.56 17.24
C ASP A 125 13.48 9.61 16.12
N ALA A 126 12.24 9.32 16.49
CA ALA A 126 11.09 9.46 15.60
C ALA A 126 10.82 10.96 15.41
N ASP A 127 11.44 11.57 14.41
CA ASP A 127 11.12 12.93 14.01
C ASP A 127 9.82 12.92 13.18
N GLU A 128 8.86 13.62 13.72
CA GLU A 128 7.45 13.62 13.35
C GLU A 128 7.24 14.51 12.12
N ARG A 129 7.21 13.91 10.92
CA ARG A 129 6.79 14.60 9.69
C ARG A 129 5.80 13.78 8.88
N VAL A 130 4.54 13.79 9.34
CA VAL A 130 3.42 13.40 8.50
C VAL A 130 2.98 14.61 7.70
N ALA A 131 3.19 14.59 6.38
CA ALA A 131 2.67 15.61 5.48
C ALA A 131 1.14 15.56 5.47
N ALA A 132 0.51 16.61 5.99
CA ALA A 132 -0.94 16.78 5.97
C ALA A 132 -1.42 17.00 4.53
N ILE A 133 -2.34 16.16 4.06
CA ILE A 133 -3.11 16.40 2.84
C ILE A 133 -4.11 17.49 3.17
N THR A 134 -3.93 18.68 2.59
CA THR A 134 -4.78 19.85 2.81
C THR A 134 -6.00 19.76 1.90
N ASP A 135 -7.19 19.62 2.47
CA ASP A 135 -8.48 19.75 1.78
C ASP A 135 -9.18 21.03 2.26
N ALA A 136 -9.73 21.82 1.32
CA ALA A 136 -10.25 23.16 1.58
C ALA A 136 -11.71 23.12 2.03
N ARG A 137 -11.96 23.26 3.32
CA ARG A 137 -13.30 23.45 3.95
C ARG A 137 -13.25 24.47 5.09
N THR A 138 -14.43 24.94 5.56
CA THR A 138 -14.59 26.04 6.52
C THR A 138 -13.89 25.83 7.88
N PRO A 139 -13.41 26.92 8.56
CA PRO A 139 -12.45 26.81 9.70
C PRO A 139 -12.94 26.03 10.93
N GLU A 140 -14.21 26.09 11.30
CA GLU A 140 -14.73 25.47 12.54
C GLU A 140 -15.02 23.98 12.40
N THR A 141 -15.56 23.56 11.25
CA THR A 141 -15.72 22.12 10.92
C THR A 141 -14.38 21.45 10.63
N GLN A 142 -13.41 22.20 10.10
CA GLN A 142 -12.06 21.73 9.86
C GLN A 142 -11.30 21.41 11.15
N LEU A 143 -11.45 22.23 12.19
CA LEU A 143 -10.77 22.01 13.47
C LEU A 143 -11.25 20.72 14.14
N SER A 144 -12.58 20.51 14.18
CA SER A 144 -13.16 19.29 14.76
C SER A 144 -12.79 18.02 13.95
N GLU A 145 -12.86 18.09 12.61
CA GLU A 145 -12.44 16.97 11.75
C GLU A 145 -10.93 16.71 11.85
N PHE A 146 -10.12 17.76 11.97
CA PHE A 146 -8.68 17.65 12.14
C PHE A 146 -8.33 16.97 13.48
N GLU A 147 -8.98 17.37 14.55
CA GLU A 147 -8.81 16.76 15.87
C GLU A 147 -9.23 15.29 15.88
N GLN A 148 -10.37 14.95 15.29
CA GLN A 148 -10.82 13.57 15.15
C GLN A 148 -9.86 12.72 14.32
N ARG A 149 -9.37 13.25 13.21
CA ARG A 149 -8.36 12.56 12.37
C ARG A 149 -7.05 12.35 13.13
N ARG A 150 -6.60 13.37 13.88
CA ARG A 150 -5.40 13.27 14.73
C ARG A 150 -5.56 12.24 15.83
N GLN A 151 -6.70 12.23 16.53
CA GLN A 151 -6.98 11.22 17.56
C GLN A 151 -7.02 9.81 16.98
N LEU A 152 -7.65 9.62 15.83
CA LEU A 152 -7.66 8.35 15.13
C LEU A 152 -6.24 7.92 14.74
N GLN A 153 -5.44 8.84 14.22
CA GLN A 153 -4.04 8.56 13.88
C GLN A 153 -3.23 8.14 15.10
N LEU A 154 -3.32 8.87 16.20
CA LEU A 154 -2.65 8.53 17.46
C LEU A 154 -3.10 7.16 18.00
N ALA A 155 -4.40 6.86 17.94
CA ALA A 155 -4.93 5.57 18.35
C ALA A 155 -4.41 4.43 17.44
N MET A 156 -4.34 4.65 16.13
CA MET A 156 -3.73 3.71 15.17
C MET A 156 -2.24 3.47 15.47
N GLU A 157 -1.53 4.51 15.90
CA GLU A 157 -0.13 4.44 16.24
C GLU A 157 0.16 3.58 17.47
N GLN A 158 -0.76 3.52 18.41
CA GLN A 158 -0.67 2.70 19.61
C GLN A 158 -0.98 1.21 19.36
N LEU A 159 -1.47 0.85 18.17
CA LEU A 159 -1.72 -0.54 17.83
C LEU A 159 -0.41 -1.32 17.64
N PRO A 160 -0.32 -2.56 18.12
CA PRO A 160 0.74 -3.48 17.73
C PRO A 160 0.83 -3.59 16.20
N PRO A 161 2.03 -3.77 15.61
CA PRO A 161 2.22 -3.81 14.16
C PRO A 161 1.26 -4.77 13.45
N GLU A 162 1.10 -5.99 13.98
CA GLU A 162 0.24 -7.00 13.37
C GLU A 162 -1.26 -6.65 13.42
N GLN A 163 -1.70 -5.89 14.42
CA GLN A 163 -3.08 -5.41 14.52
C GLN A 163 -3.31 -4.24 13.57
N ARG A 164 -2.35 -3.33 13.48
CA ARG A 164 -2.37 -2.18 12.56
C ARG A 164 -2.41 -2.63 11.12
N GLU A 165 -1.55 -3.59 10.76
CA GLU A 165 -1.49 -4.15 9.41
C GLU A 165 -2.81 -4.76 8.97
N VAL A 166 -3.37 -5.66 9.77
CA VAL A 166 -4.65 -6.32 9.46
C VAL A 166 -5.79 -5.29 9.33
N LEU A 167 -5.78 -4.27 10.19
CA LEU A 167 -6.78 -3.19 10.14
C LEU A 167 -6.66 -2.37 8.83
N GLN A 168 -5.45 -2.01 8.42
CA GLN A 168 -5.22 -1.28 7.17
C GLN A 168 -5.61 -2.09 5.94
N LEU A 169 -5.21 -3.37 5.88
CA LEU A 169 -5.60 -4.26 4.79
C LEU A 169 -7.13 -4.40 4.71
N ARG A 170 -7.83 -4.45 5.86
CA ARG A 170 -9.29 -4.56 5.88
C ARG A 170 -10.00 -3.27 5.48
N LEU A 171 -9.61 -2.13 6.05
CA LEU A 171 -10.35 -0.88 5.92
C LEU A 171 -9.92 -0.05 4.70
N GLU A 172 -8.65 -0.08 4.34
CA GLU A 172 -8.12 0.77 3.27
C GLU A 172 -8.00 0.03 1.94
N GLN A 173 -7.76 -1.28 2.00
CA GLN A 173 -7.66 -2.11 0.81
C GLN A 173 -8.92 -2.94 0.55
N GLU A 174 -9.90 -2.89 1.47
CA GLU A 174 -11.19 -3.59 1.38
C GLU A 174 -11.07 -5.12 1.23
N LEU A 175 -9.94 -5.69 1.66
CA LEU A 175 -9.65 -7.11 1.52
C LEU A 175 -10.51 -7.96 2.47
N SER A 176 -10.88 -9.16 2.03
CA SER A 176 -11.56 -10.16 2.83
C SER A 176 -10.64 -10.72 3.94
N LEU A 177 -11.21 -11.40 4.92
CA LEU A 177 -10.41 -12.07 5.97
C LEU A 177 -9.53 -13.17 5.40
N GLU A 178 -9.98 -13.83 4.36
CA GLU A 178 -9.30 -14.88 3.62
C GLU A 178 -8.07 -14.32 2.90
N GLU A 179 -8.22 -13.24 2.16
CA GLU A 179 -7.10 -12.55 1.47
C GLU A 179 -6.08 -12.01 2.46
N ILE A 180 -6.52 -11.42 3.58
CA ILE A 180 -5.61 -10.96 4.63
C ILE A 180 -4.87 -12.14 5.27
N ALA A 181 -5.53 -13.27 5.46
CA ALA A 181 -4.89 -14.48 5.97
C ALA A 181 -3.80 -15.00 5.01
N GLU A 182 -4.08 -14.96 3.69
CA GLU A 182 -3.11 -15.30 2.65
C GLU A 182 -1.91 -14.34 2.64
N ILE A 183 -2.15 -13.02 2.73
CA ILE A 183 -1.10 -12.00 2.76
C ILE A 183 -0.19 -12.20 3.98
N THR A 184 -0.80 -12.33 5.17
CA THR A 184 -0.07 -12.32 6.44
C THR A 184 0.46 -13.70 6.86
N GLY A 185 0.06 -14.76 6.16
CA GLY A 185 0.47 -16.14 6.47
C GLY A 185 -0.08 -16.69 7.78
N VAL A 186 -1.16 -16.09 8.32
CA VAL A 186 -1.82 -16.56 9.55
C VAL A 186 -3.23 -17.08 9.27
N GLY A 187 -3.78 -17.87 10.19
CA GLY A 187 -5.14 -18.38 10.03
C GLY A 187 -6.22 -17.27 10.08
N ARG A 188 -7.33 -17.46 9.37
CA ARG A 188 -8.49 -16.56 9.32
C ARG A 188 -9.00 -16.14 10.71
N GLU A 189 -9.06 -17.06 11.66
CA GLU A 189 -9.49 -16.75 13.04
C GLU A 189 -8.49 -15.86 13.77
N THR A 190 -7.20 -15.96 13.46
CA THR A 190 -6.16 -15.03 13.98
C THR A 190 -6.37 -13.63 13.40
N VAL A 191 -6.63 -13.52 12.10
CA VAL A 191 -6.96 -12.23 11.44
C VAL A 191 -8.18 -11.59 12.11
N LYS A 192 -9.26 -12.36 12.30
CA LYS A 192 -10.49 -11.90 12.96
C LYS A 192 -10.24 -11.42 14.40
N SER A 193 -9.44 -12.16 15.16
CA SER A 193 -9.07 -11.78 16.53
C SER A 193 -8.24 -10.49 16.55
N ARG A 194 -7.23 -10.36 15.67
CA ARG A 194 -6.43 -9.14 15.53
C ARG A 194 -7.28 -7.93 15.18
N LEU A 195 -8.22 -8.07 14.24
CA LEU A 195 -9.17 -7.01 13.88
C LEU A 195 -10.04 -6.59 15.07
N ARG A 196 -10.60 -7.55 15.80
CA ARG A 196 -11.42 -7.27 16.98
C ARG A 196 -10.63 -6.47 18.01
N TYR A 197 -9.43 -6.91 18.37
CA TYR A 197 -8.59 -6.20 19.34
C TYR A 197 -8.16 -4.82 18.84
N ALA A 198 -7.88 -4.67 17.54
CA ALA A 198 -7.58 -3.36 16.94
C ALA A 198 -8.77 -2.41 17.07
N MET A 199 -9.97 -2.87 16.69
CA MET A 199 -11.20 -2.06 16.77
C MET A 199 -11.56 -1.68 18.23
N ASP A 200 -11.36 -2.59 19.18
CA ASP A 200 -11.64 -2.32 20.59
C ASP A 200 -10.69 -1.25 21.14
N LYS A 201 -9.39 -1.32 20.79
CA LYS A 201 -8.41 -0.28 21.14
C LYS A 201 -8.73 1.08 20.50
N LEU A 202 -9.11 1.09 19.23
CA LEU A 202 -9.51 2.34 18.57
C LEU A 202 -10.72 2.98 19.23
N ARG A 203 -11.75 2.19 19.57
CA ARG A 203 -12.92 2.70 20.29
C ARG A 203 -12.53 3.28 21.64
N ALA A 204 -11.70 2.58 22.42
CA ALA A 204 -11.23 3.07 23.70
C ALA A 204 -10.44 4.39 23.57
N GLY A 205 -9.56 4.50 22.55
CA GLY A 205 -8.77 5.70 22.31
C GLY A 205 -9.56 6.91 21.78
N LEU A 206 -10.72 6.68 21.16
CA LEU A 206 -11.62 7.73 20.66
C LEU A 206 -12.69 8.16 21.68
N SER A 207 -12.89 7.40 22.75
CA SER A 207 -13.90 7.65 23.78
C SER A 207 -13.37 8.39 25.01
N GLY A 208 -12.07 8.67 25.07
CA GLY A 208 -11.41 9.42 26.14
C GLY A 208 -10.98 10.79 25.69
#